data_04916f974acb4c468ba0b66b6d5c0419
#
_entry.id   04916f974acb4c468ba0b66b6d5c0419
#
_cell.length_a   1.000
_cell.length_b   1.000
_cell.length_c   1.000
_cell.angle_alpha   90.00
_cell.angle_beta   90.00
_cell.angle_gamma   90.00
#
_symmetry.space_group_name_H-M   'P 1'
#
loop_
_entity.id
_entity.type
_entity.pdbx_description
1 polymer ?
#
loop_
_entity_poly.entity_id
_entity_poly.type
_entity_poly.pdbx_seq_one_letter_code
_entity_poly.pdbx_strand_id
1 'polypeptide(L)'
;MTRSPPHRITLILVTALAILTLNMLLPSLANIARDLETSYAVVSLAVAGYLGITAVVHLVIGPLSDRYGRRPVLLSVLVLFIAASIICSLAENIWMFLLFRMLQAGMASGSALSMVIVRDTHSKREAAGVIGYISMAMALAPMLGPILGGTLDAAFGWRSVFH
;
A
#
# COMPACT_ATOMS: atom_id res chain seq x y z
N MET A 1 -6.03 29.59 -4.89
CA MET A 1 -4.68 29.08 -5.24
C MET A 1 -4.87 27.84 -6.10
N THR A 2 -4.68 27.96 -7.40
CA THR A 2 -4.74 26.85 -8.36
C THR A 2 -3.50 25.97 -8.18
N ARG A 3 -3.60 24.98 -7.30
CA ARG A 3 -2.53 23.99 -7.15
C ARG A 3 -2.54 23.10 -8.40
N SER A 4 -1.41 23.02 -9.10
CA SER A 4 -1.24 22.13 -10.25
C SER A 4 -1.66 20.71 -9.89
N PRO A 5 -2.38 20.00 -10.78
CA PRO A 5 -2.79 18.62 -10.54
C PRO A 5 -1.54 17.74 -10.33
N PRO A 6 -1.63 16.68 -9.51
CA PRO A 6 -0.53 15.74 -9.33
C PRO A 6 -0.20 15.06 -10.67
N HIS A 7 1.08 14.79 -10.89
CA HIS A 7 1.55 14.19 -12.12
C HIS A 7 0.95 12.78 -12.31
N ARG A 8 0.55 12.44 -13.54
CA ARG A 8 -0.09 11.14 -13.88
C ARG A 8 0.74 9.95 -13.40
N ILE A 9 2.07 10.02 -13.56
CA ILE A 9 3.00 8.97 -13.12
C ILE A 9 2.92 8.77 -11.61
N THR A 10 2.82 9.83 -10.81
CA THR A 10 2.70 9.73 -9.34
C THR A 10 1.47 8.92 -8.94
N LEU A 11 0.32 9.15 -9.59
CA LEU A 11 -0.93 8.44 -9.28
C LEU A 11 -0.85 6.95 -9.64
N ILE A 12 -0.19 6.62 -10.77
CA ILE A 12 0.06 5.23 -11.18
C ILE A 12 1.00 4.55 -10.18
N LEU A 13 2.10 5.20 -9.79
CA LEU A 13 3.07 4.64 -8.84
C LEU A 13 2.46 4.44 -7.45
N VAL A 14 1.65 5.38 -6.95
CA VAL A 14 0.94 5.25 -5.67
C VAL A 14 0.01 4.04 -5.70
N THR A 15 -0.72 3.83 -6.81
CA THR A 15 -1.59 2.66 -6.95
C THR A 15 -0.80 1.36 -7.02
N ALA A 16 0.28 1.31 -7.80
CA ALA A 16 1.15 0.14 -7.89
C ALA A 16 1.75 -0.21 -6.53
N LEU A 17 2.27 0.79 -5.80
CA LEU A 17 2.84 0.62 -4.46
C LEU A 17 1.81 0.07 -3.47
N ALA A 18 0.58 0.58 -3.49
CA ALA A 18 -0.50 0.11 -2.62
C ALA A 18 -0.77 -1.40 -2.78
N ILE A 19 -0.73 -1.89 -4.01
CA ILE A 19 -1.00 -3.30 -4.33
C ILE A 19 0.24 -4.18 -4.10
N LEU A 20 1.42 -3.69 -4.51
CA LEU A 20 2.69 -4.38 -4.29
C LEU A 20 2.95 -4.65 -2.82
N THR A 21 2.66 -3.68 -1.94
CA THR A 21 2.85 -3.78 -0.49
C THR A 21 2.21 -5.02 0.13
N LEU A 22 1.04 -5.43 -0.35
CA LEU A 22 0.39 -6.65 0.13
C LEU A 22 1.04 -7.90 -0.48
N ASN A 23 1.25 -7.88 -1.79
CA ASN A 23 1.64 -9.06 -2.55
C ASN A 23 3.12 -9.45 -2.35
N MET A 24 4.01 -8.48 -2.12
CA MET A 24 5.42 -8.72 -1.84
C MET A 24 5.66 -9.42 -0.50
N LEU A 25 4.75 -9.25 0.46
CA LEU A 25 4.88 -9.88 1.78
C LEU A 25 4.56 -11.37 1.77
N LEU A 26 3.68 -11.84 0.86
CA LEU A 26 3.16 -13.20 0.88
C LEU A 26 4.24 -14.30 0.92
N PRO A 27 5.29 -14.26 0.09
CA PRO A 27 6.34 -15.28 0.12
C PRO A 27 7.17 -15.25 1.40
N SER A 28 7.24 -14.11 2.10
CA SER A 28 8.07 -13.92 3.30
C SER A 28 7.41 -14.35 4.61
N LEU A 29 6.10 -14.69 4.60
CA LEU A 29 5.36 -14.99 5.84
C LEU A 29 5.99 -16.13 6.66
N ALA A 30 6.52 -17.16 6.02
CA ALA A 30 7.17 -18.29 6.71
C ALA A 30 8.49 -17.88 7.37
N ASN A 31 9.26 -17.02 6.71
CA ASN A 31 10.53 -16.50 7.24
C ASN A 31 10.28 -15.54 8.40
N ILE A 32 9.25 -14.69 8.30
CA ILE A 32 8.82 -13.81 9.40
C ILE A 32 8.37 -14.63 10.61
N ALA A 33 7.60 -15.71 10.41
CA ALA A 33 7.17 -16.59 11.50
C ALA A 33 8.35 -17.19 12.26
N ARG A 34 9.38 -17.62 11.52
CA ARG A 34 10.60 -18.20 12.08
C ARG A 34 11.43 -17.16 12.82
N ASP A 35 11.63 -16.00 12.22
CA ASP A 35 12.51 -14.94 12.75
C ASP A 35 11.91 -14.26 14.00
N LEU A 36 10.58 -14.10 14.05
CA LEU A 36 9.85 -13.54 15.19
C LEU A 36 9.32 -14.61 16.16
N GLU A 37 9.84 -15.85 16.06
CA GLU A 37 9.54 -16.98 16.95
C GLU A 37 8.03 -17.17 17.21
N THR A 38 7.23 -17.14 16.16
CA THR A 38 5.78 -17.23 16.25
C THR A 38 5.18 -18.22 15.27
N SER A 39 3.89 -18.55 15.43
CA SER A 39 3.21 -19.44 14.51
C SER A 39 2.85 -18.76 13.18
N TYR A 40 2.84 -19.53 12.09
CA TYR A 40 2.38 -19.04 10.78
C TYR A 40 0.96 -18.48 10.83
N ALA A 41 0.09 -19.06 11.70
CA ALA A 41 -1.28 -18.57 11.89
C ALA A 41 -1.31 -17.13 12.43
N VAL A 42 -0.43 -16.78 13.35
CA VAL A 42 -0.32 -15.42 13.90
C VAL A 42 0.24 -14.47 12.85
N VAL A 43 1.29 -14.84 12.10
CA VAL A 43 1.83 -13.99 11.03
C VAL A 43 0.82 -13.77 9.91
N SER A 44 -0.03 -14.76 9.60
CA SER A 44 -1.08 -14.59 8.58
C SER A 44 -2.09 -13.49 8.93
N LEU A 45 -2.19 -13.08 10.20
CA LEU A 45 -2.96 -11.90 10.62
C LEU A 45 -2.41 -10.60 10.00
N ALA A 46 -1.15 -10.58 9.59
CA ALA A 46 -0.59 -9.45 8.86
C ALA A 46 -1.28 -9.21 7.50
N VAL A 47 -1.82 -10.27 6.91
CA VAL A 47 -2.62 -10.19 5.66
C VAL A 47 -4.09 -9.97 5.98
N ALA A 48 -4.67 -10.80 6.86
CA ALA A 48 -6.09 -10.72 7.20
C ALA A 48 -6.44 -9.39 7.88
N GLY A 49 -5.63 -8.96 8.85
CA GLY A 49 -5.79 -7.68 9.54
C GLY A 49 -5.60 -6.48 8.60
N TYR A 50 -4.60 -6.54 7.72
CA TYR A 50 -4.40 -5.53 6.67
C TYR A 50 -5.65 -5.37 5.80
N LEU A 51 -6.24 -6.48 5.31
CA LEU A 51 -7.46 -6.44 4.50
C LEU A 51 -8.66 -5.92 5.29
N GLY A 52 -8.81 -6.33 6.56
CA GLY A 52 -9.87 -5.84 7.43
C GLY A 52 -9.78 -4.33 7.69
N ILE A 53 -8.60 -3.83 8.03
CA ILE A 53 -8.36 -2.39 8.21
C ILE A 53 -8.54 -1.63 6.90
N THR A 54 -8.10 -2.19 5.77
CA THR A 54 -8.32 -1.59 4.44
C THR A 54 -9.81 -1.34 4.18
N ALA A 55 -10.67 -2.30 4.49
CA ALA A 55 -12.11 -2.14 4.32
C ALA A 55 -12.66 -0.97 5.16
N VAL A 56 -12.23 -0.85 6.41
CA VAL A 56 -12.62 0.26 7.30
C VAL A 56 -12.08 1.60 6.78
N VAL A 57 -10.82 1.62 6.38
CA VAL A 57 -10.17 2.84 5.85
C VAL A 57 -10.88 3.34 4.60
N HIS A 58 -11.31 2.46 3.70
CA HIS A 58 -12.04 2.87 2.50
C HIS A 58 -13.38 3.56 2.82
N LEU A 59 -14.05 3.20 3.91
CA LEU A 59 -15.28 3.88 4.35
C LEU A 59 -15.02 5.28 4.88
N VAL A 60 -13.87 5.49 5.53
CA VAL A 60 -13.53 6.75 6.22
C VAL A 60 -12.80 7.72 5.29
N ILE A 61 -11.96 7.21 4.39
CA ILE A 61 -11.05 8.04 3.58
C ILE A 61 -11.81 8.92 2.57
N GLY A 62 -12.96 8.46 2.07
CA GLY A 62 -13.83 9.24 1.17
C GLY A 62 -14.25 10.55 1.83
N PRO A 63 -15.07 10.54 2.89
CA PRO A 63 -15.48 11.73 3.62
C PRO A 63 -14.31 12.59 4.11
N LEU A 64 -13.22 11.94 4.57
CA LEU A 64 -12.04 12.64 5.04
C LEU A 64 -11.36 13.43 3.91
N SER A 65 -11.22 12.83 2.73
CA SER A 65 -10.61 13.47 1.56
C SER A 65 -11.49 14.58 0.97
N ASP A 66 -12.81 14.46 1.09
CA ASP A 66 -13.74 15.50 0.66
C ASP A 66 -13.68 16.72 1.59
N ARG A 67 -13.49 16.51 2.92
CA ARG A 67 -13.40 17.58 3.91
C ARG A 67 -12.07 18.31 3.91
N TYR A 68 -10.94 17.58 3.89
CA TYR A 68 -9.59 18.14 4.03
C TYR A 68 -8.86 18.32 2.69
N GLY A 69 -9.46 17.83 1.61
CA GLY A 69 -8.88 17.82 0.28
C GLY A 69 -8.09 16.55 -0.01
N ARG A 70 -8.15 16.10 -1.26
CA ARG A 70 -7.58 14.81 -1.70
C ARG A 70 -6.07 14.74 -1.60
N ARG A 71 -5.36 15.84 -1.97
CA ARG A 71 -3.90 15.89 -1.98
C ARG A 71 -3.28 15.82 -0.58
N PRO A 72 -3.69 16.63 0.42
CA PRO A 72 -3.13 16.53 1.77
C PRO A 72 -3.42 15.18 2.41
N VAL A 73 -4.61 14.60 2.21
CA VAL A 73 -4.95 13.26 2.73
C VAL A 73 -4.06 12.19 2.10
N LEU A 74 -3.85 12.22 0.78
CA LEU A 74 -2.94 11.28 0.10
C LEU A 74 -1.50 11.40 0.62
N LEU A 75 -1.01 12.61 0.82
CA LEU A 75 0.34 12.84 1.37
C LEU A 75 0.46 12.35 2.82
N SER A 76 -0.54 12.59 3.65
CA SER A 76 -0.56 12.09 5.05
C SER A 76 -0.52 10.57 5.10
N VAL A 77 -1.31 9.90 4.25
CA VAL A 77 -1.31 8.43 4.13
C VAL A 77 0.06 7.92 3.68
N LEU A 78 0.69 8.59 2.73
CA LEU A 78 2.01 8.20 2.22
C LEU A 78 3.10 8.36 3.30
N VAL A 79 3.09 9.45 4.06
CA VAL A 79 4.03 9.66 5.18
C VAL A 79 3.83 8.60 6.25
N LEU A 80 2.57 8.31 6.62
CA LEU A 80 2.26 7.26 7.59
C LEU A 80 2.73 5.88 7.09
N PHE A 81 2.54 5.59 5.80
CA PHE A 81 3.00 4.36 5.18
C PHE A 81 4.54 4.21 5.26
N ILE A 82 5.29 5.26 4.92
CA ILE A 82 6.76 5.25 4.99
C ILE A 82 7.23 5.02 6.42
N ALA A 83 6.66 5.76 7.39
CA ALA A 83 7.01 5.61 8.80
C ALA A 83 6.71 4.18 9.30
N ALA A 84 5.52 3.66 8.97
CA ALA A 84 5.13 2.30 9.34
C ALA A 84 6.03 1.23 8.67
N SER A 85 6.47 1.45 7.42
CA SER A 85 7.38 0.54 6.72
C SER A 85 8.75 0.47 7.40
N ILE A 86 9.31 1.61 7.76
CA ILE A 86 10.59 1.66 8.49
C ILE A 86 10.46 0.90 9.83
N ILE A 87 9.37 1.13 10.56
CA ILE A 87 9.17 0.46 11.85
C ILE A 87 8.91 -1.05 11.67
N CYS A 88 8.18 -1.47 10.62
CA CYS A 88 8.02 -2.89 10.30
C CYS A 88 9.37 -3.57 10.02
N SER A 89 10.29 -2.89 9.32
CA SER A 89 11.62 -3.45 9.04
C SER A 89 12.50 -3.59 10.29
N LEU A 90 12.24 -2.77 11.33
CA LEU A 90 12.92 -2.78 12.61
C LEU A 90 12.19 -3.61 13.69
N ALA A 91 11.11 -4.30 13.33
CA ALA A 91 10.31 -5.03 14.31
C ALA A 91 11.11 -6.22 14.91
N GLU A 92 11.14 -6.25 16.23
CA GLU A 92 11.79 -7.30 17.03
C GLU A 92 10.78 -8.33 17.58
N ASN A 93 9.49 -8.03 17.52
CA ASN A 93 8.44 -8.93 17.96
C ASN A 93 7.22 -8.84 17.04
N ILE A 94 6.40 -9.91 17.07
CA ILE A 94 5.26 -10.06 16.18
C ILE A 94 4.18 -8.98 16.40
N TRP A 95 3.95 -8.53 17.64
CA TRP A 95 2.90 -7.57 17.94
C TRP A 95 3.23 -6.18 17.39
N MET A 96 4.49 -5.76 17.51
CA MET A 96 4.99 -4.54 16.89
C MET A 96 4.84 -4.62 15.36
N PHE A 97 5.27 -5.74 14.76
CA PHE A 97 5.12 -5.98 13.33
C PHE A 97 3.67 -5.88 12.87
N LEU A 98 2.75 -6.60 13.54
CA LEU A 98 1.33 -6.58 13.19
C LEU A 98 0.71 -5.19 13.32
N LEU A 99 1.01 -4.46 14.40
CA LEU A 99 0.47 -3.11 14.62
C LEU A 99 0.85 -2.17 13.46
N PHE A 100 2.12 -2.10 13.12
CA PHE A 100 2.57 -1.20 12.06
C PHE A 100 2.20 -1.71 10.67
N ARG A 101 2.07 -3.02 10.49
CA ARG A 101 1.50 -3.61 9.27
C ARG A 101 0.04 -3.18 9.06
N MET A 102 -0.76 -3.14 10.10
CA MET A 102 -2.13 -2.64 10.03
C MET A 102 -2.18 -1.14 9.72
N LEU A 103 -1.26 -0.33 10.26
CA LEU A 103 -1.16 1.10 9.92
C LEU A 103 -0.82 1.33 8.44
N GLN A 104 -0.04 0.45 7.81
CA GLN A 104 0.22 0.50 6.38
C GLN A 104 -1.04 0.31 5.52
N ALA A 105 -2.11 -0.28 6.06
CA ALA A 105 -3.37 -0.49 5.34
C ALA A 105 -4.00 0.83 4.84
N GLY A 106 -3.67 1.96 5.48
CA GLY A 106 -4.05 3.28 4.98
C GLY A 106 -3.63 3.52 3.53
N MET A 107 -2.48 2.97 3.11
CA MET A 107 -1.97 3.10 1.74
C MET A 107 -2.87 2.45 0.68
N ALA A 108 -3.66 1.44 1.03
CA ALA A 108 -4.62 0.82 0.10
C ALA A 108 -5.64 1.83 -0.43
N SER A 109 -5.99 2.87 0.37
CA SER A 109 -6.83 3.97 -0.08
C SER A 109 -6.19 4.86 -1.15
N GLY A 110 -4.87 4.81 -1.30
CA GLY A 110 -4.14 5.57 -2.31
C GLY A 110 -4.60 5.24 -3.74
N SER A 111 -4.97 4.00 -4.01
CA SER A 111 -5.53 3.59 -5.31
C SER A 111 -6.89 4.22 -5.58
N ALA A 112 -7.79 4.20 -4.60
CA ALA A 112 -9.11 4.81 -4.69
C ALA A 112 -8.99 6.34 -4.83
N LEU A 113 -8.17 6.99 -4.00
CA LEU A 113 -7.91 8.43 -4.10
C LEU A 113 -7.29 8.82 -5.45
N SER A 114 -6.36 8.01 -5.98
CA SER A 114 -5.76 8.24 -7.29
C SER A 114 -6.80 8.24 -8.40
N MET A 115 -7.72 7.27 -8.42
CA MET A 115 -8.80 7.22 -9.40
C MET A 115 -9.74 8.43 -9.31
N VAL A 116 -10.09 8.86 -8.10
CA VAL A 116 -10.95 10.02 -7.91
C VAL A 116 -10.23 11.30 -8.32
N ILE A 117 -8.96 11.48 -7.96
CA ILE A 117 -8.15 12.63 -8.40
C ILE A 117 -8.10 12.71 -9.93
N VAL A 118 -7.90 11.58 -10.62
CA VAL A 118 -7.89 11.54 -12.09
C VAL A 118 -9.22 12.02 -12.67
N ARG A 119 -10.35 11.54 -12.12
CA ARG A 119 -11.68 11.94 -12.58
C ARG A 119 -11.97 13.43 -12.35
N ASP A 120 -11.47 14.00 -11.25
CA ASP A 120 -11.70 15.38 -10.89
C ASP A 120 -10.81 16.37 -11.65
N THR A 121 -9.63 15.93 -12.13
CA THR A 121 -8.60 16.82 -12.68
C THR A 121 -8.39 16.70 -14.19
N HIS A 122 -8.99 15.68 -14.83
CA HIS A 122 -8.80 15.42 -16.26
C HIS A 122 -10.14 15.42 -17.02
N SER A 123 -10.09 15.72 -18.32
CA SER A 123 -11.23 15.52 -19.21
C SER A 123 -11.60 14.04 -19.28
N LYS A 124 -12.86 13.71 -19.64
CA LYS A 124 -13.34 12.32 -19.73
C LYS A 124 -12.43 11.42 -20.57
N ARG A 125 -11.91 11.95 -21.69
CA ARG A 125 -11.04 11.21 -22.61
C ARG A 125 -9.65 10.95 -22.02
N GLU A 126 -9.05 11.96 -21.38
CA GLU A 126 -7.76 11.83 -20.72
C GLU A 126 -7.84 10.94 -19.48
N ALA A 127 -8.90 11.10 -18.67
CA ALA A 127 -9.15 10.27 -17.51
C ALA A 127 -9.24 8.79 -17.88
N ALA A 128 -9.91 8.43 -18.98
CA ALA A 128 -10.01 7.06 -19.47
C ALA A 128 -8.62 6.47 -19.76
N GLY A 129 -7.72 7.22 -20.38
CA GLY A 129 -6.34 6.79 -20.64
C GLY A 129 -5.54 6.55 -19.35
N VAL A 130 -5.58 7.50 -18.41
CA VAL A 130 -4.85 7.37 -17.13
C VAL A 130 -5.41 6.21 -16.28
N ILE A 131 -6.75 6.04 -16.24
CA ILE A 131 -7.39 4.91 -15.55
C ILE A 131 -6.97 3.58 -16.19
N GLY A 132 -6.80 3.53 -17.52
CA GLY A 132 -6.28 2.36 -18.21
C GLY A 132 -4.88 1.95 -17.71
N TYR A 133 -3.96 2.90 -17.56
CA TYR A 133 -2.63 2.65 -16.98
C TYR A 133 -2.69 2.24 -15.50
N ILE A 134 -3.57 2.84 -14.72
CA ILE A 134 -3.82 2.45 -13.32
C ILE A 134 -4.31 1.00 -13.28
N SER A 135 -5.28 0.63 -14.13
CA SER A 135 -5.81 -0.74 -14.19
C SER A 135 -4.75 -1.75 -14.62
N MET A 136 -3.87 -1.37 -15.55
CA MET A 136 -2.72 -2.20 -15.94
C MET A 136 -1.77 -2.42 -14.74
N ALA A 137 -1.44 -1.37 -14.00
CA ALA A 137 -0.62 -1.50 -12.78
C ALA A 137 -1.28 -2.39 -11.74
N MET A 138 -2.61 -2.27 -11.56
CA MET A 138 -3.39 -3.13 -10.65
C MET A 138 -3.38 -4.61 -11.08
N ALA A 139 -3.35 -4.91 -12.37
CA ALA A 139 -3.28 -6.28 -12.87
C ALA A 139 -1.87 -6.87 -12.77
N LEU A 140 -0.83 -6.06 -13.02
CA LEU A 140 0.56 -6.52 -13.01
C LEU A 140 1.14 -6.65 -11.59
N ALA A 141 0.76 -5.79 -10.67
CA ALA A 141 1.31 -5.77 -9.32
C ALA A 141 1.13 -7.10 -8.56
N PRO A 142 -0.01 -7.81 -8.60
CA PRO A 142 -0.14 -9.13 -7.97
C PRO A 142 0.72 -10.22 -8.63
N MET A 143 1.07 -10.08 -9.91
CA MET A 143 1.97 -11.02 -10.59
C MET A 143 3.43 -10.76 -10.22
N LEU A 144 3.84 -9.50 -10.21
CA LEU A 144 5.22 -9.09 -9.94
C LEU A 144 5.53 -9.10 -8.44
N GLY A 145 4.55 -8.79 -7.60
CA GLY A 145 4.72 -8.68 -6.15
C GLY A 145 5.39 -9.90 -5.50
N PRO A 146 4.85 -11.12 -5.66
CA PRO A 146 5.46 -12.31 -5.09
C PRO A 146 6.85 -12.62 -5.63
N ILE A 147 7.11 -12.34 -6.90
CA ILE A 147 8.43 -12.54 -7.52
C ILE A 147 9.45 -11.58 -6.90
N LEU A 148 9.11 -10.29 -6.84
CA LEU A 148 9.96 -9.27 -6.24
C LEU A 148 10.17 -9.51 -4.74
N GLY A 149 9.09 -9.77 -4.01
CA GLY A 149 9.16 -10.06 -2.57
C GLY A 149 9.97 -11.29 -2.26
N GLY A 150 9.76 -12.39 -2.99
CA GLY A 150 10.50 -13.64 -2.82
C GLY A 150 11.99 -13.52 -3.16
N THR A 151 12.34 -12.80 -4.22
CA THR A 151 13.76 -12.56 -4.58
C THR A 151 14.47 -11.65 -3.57
N LEU A 152 13.80 -10.61 -3.09
CA LEU A 152 14.33 -9.73 -2.04
C LEU A 152 14.52 -10.48 -0.73
N ASP A 153 13.54 -11.28 -0.33
CA ASP A 153 13.62 -12.09 0.89
C ASP A 153 14.76 -13.13 0.80
N ALA A 154 14.90 -13.80 -0.34
CA ALA A 154 15.96 -14.78 -0.54
C ALA A 154 17.39 -14.15 -0.53
N ALA A 155 17.52 -12.92 -1.05
CA ALA A 155 18.81 -12.24 -1.17
C ALA A 155 19.21 -11.46 0.09
N PHE A 156 18.25 -10.81 0.75
CA PHE A 156 18.51 -9.84 1.83
C PHE A 156 17.65 -10.05 3.09
N GLY A 157 16.82 -11.11 3.10
CA GLY A 157 15.87 -11.39 4.17
C GLY A 157 14.58 -10.58 4.06
N TRP A 158 13.53 -11.01 4.79
CA TRP A 158 12.18 -10.46 4.70
C TRP A 158 12.06 -8.96 5.03
N ARG A 159 13.00 -8.44 5.85
CA ARG A 159 13.03 -7.00 6.19
C ARG A 159 13.24 -6.11 4.97
N SER A 160 13.92 -6.60 3.96
CA SER A 160 14.19 -5.86 2.70
C SER A 160 12.93 -5.56 1.88
N VAL A 161 11.85 -6.31 2.10
CA VAL A 161 10.54 -6.07 1.44
C VAL A 161 9.93 -4.72 1.87
N PHE A 162 10.39 -4.14 2.97
CA PHE A 162 9.90 -2.86 3.51
C PHE A 162 10.76 -1.64 3.12
N HIS A 163 11.87 -1.84 2.45
CA HIS A 163 12.79 -0.80 1.97
C HIS A 163 12.57 -0.52 0.49
#